data_e08d031fa036d5eb9a394d0cc0d0da3b
#
_entry.id   e08d031fa036d5eb9a394d0cc0d0da3b
#
_cell.length_a   1.000
_cell.length_b   1.000
_cell.length_c   1.000
_cell.angle_alpha   90.00
_cell.angle_beta   90.00
_cell.angle_gamma   90.00
#
_symmetry.space_group_name_H-M   'P 1'
#
loop_
_entity.id
_entity.type
_entity.pdbx_description
1 polymer ?
#
loop_
_entity_poly.entity_id
_entity_poly.type
_entity_poly.pdbx_seq_one_letter_code
_entity_poly.pdbx_strand_id
1 'polypeptide(L)'
;MALDLSEIRQQITQIDRSLLKLLSERHRLAYDVVRSKEVTQKALRDLEREQQLLQELVQFAESQNYQLEPQYITSVFQKIIEDSVLTQQVYLQKKLNEQREETLHIAFLGKRG
;
A
#
# COMPACT_ATOMS: atom_id res chain seq x y z
N MET A 1 -36.93 19.40 4.94
CA MET A 1 -36.11 19.92 3.84
C MET A 1 -35.61 18.76 2.99
N ALA A 2 -35.92 18.84 1.71
CA ALA A 2 -35.42 17.82 0.79
C ALA A 2 -33.93 18.04 0.51
N LEU A 3 -33.12 17.00 0.68
CA LEU A 3 -31.74 17.04 0.29
C LEU A 3 -31.64 16.98 -1.23
N ASP A 4 -30.89 17.89 -1.83
CA ASP A 4 -30.65 17.91 -3.26
C ASP A 4 -29.66 16.78 -3.62
N LEU A 5 -30.12 15.84 -4.45
CA LEU A 5 -29.31 14.70 -4.89
C LEU A 5 -28.03 15.18 -5.62
N SER A 6 -28.13 16.27 -6.38
CA SER A 6 -26.97 16.84 -7.07
C SER A 6 -25.89 17.30 -6.10
N GLU A 7 -26.28 17.97 -5.01
CA GLU A 7 -25.34 18.43 -3.98
C GLU A 7 -24.70 17.25 -3.26
N ILE A 8 -25.48 16.22 -2.93
CA ILE A 8 -24.97 15.01 -2.29
C ILE A 8 -23.93 14.34 -3.18
N ARG A 9 -24.22 14.22 -4.46
CA ARG A 9 -23.27 13.60 -5.42
C ARG A 9 -22.00 14.41 -5.56
N GLN A 10 -22.08 15.74 -5.52
CA GLN A 10 -20.90 16.60 -5.53
C GLN A 10 -20.04 16.39 -4.30
N GLN A 11 -20.65 16.26 -3.13
CA GLN A 11 -19.93 15.98 -1.89
C GLN A 11 -19.23 14.61 -1.96
N ILE A 12 -19.91 13.59 -2.47
CA ILE A 12 -19.32 12.26 -2.66
C ILE A 12 -18.12 12.35 -3.61
N THR A 13 -18.24 13.08 -4.71
CA THR A 13 -17.14 13.26 -5.67
C THR A 13 -15.93 13.91 -5.02
N GLN A 14 -16.14 14.93 -4.19
CA GLN A 14 -15.05 15.58 -3.47
C GLN A 14 -14.36 14.64 -2.48
N ILE A 15 -15.15 13.84 -1.77
CA ILE A 15 -14.61 12.83 -0.86
C ILE A 15 -13.78 11.79 -1.63
N ASP A 16 -14.29 11.31 -2.75
CA ASP A 16 -13.59 10.32 -3.57
C ASP A 16 -12.25 10.87 -4.09
N ARG A 17 -12.22 12.12 -4.50
CA ARG A 17 -10.98 12.79 -4.92
C ARG A 17 -9.98 12.90 -3.76
N SER A 18 -10.46 13.21 -2.57
CA SER A 18 -9.62 13.24 -1.37
C SER A 18 -9.09 11.86 -1.02
N LEU A 19 -9.91 10.82 -1.15
CA LEU A 19 -9.48 9.43 -0.95
C LEU A 19 -8.38 9.06 -1.93
N LEU A 20 -8.51 9.41 -3.21
CA LEU A 20 -7.47 9.14 -4.20
C LEU A 20 -6.16 9.80 -3.84
N LYS A 21 -6.21 11.04 -3.36
CA LYS A 21 -5.02 11.76 -2.91
C LYS A 21 -4.35 11.03 -1.75
N LEU A 22 -5.12 10.63 -0.75
CA LEU A 22 -4.61 9.92 0.43
C LEU A 22 -4.06 8.55 0.05
N LEU A 23 -4.72 7.83 -0.84
CA LEU A 23 -4.24 6.54 -1.34
C LEU A 23 -2.91 6.70 -2.09
N SER A 24 -2.78 7.76 -2.89
CA SER A 24 -1.54 8.07 -3.59
C SER A 24 -0.39 8.36 -2.62
N GLU A 25 -0.65 9.13 -1.57
CA GLU A 25 0.34 9.43 -0.53
C GLU A 25 0.77 8.15 0.20
N ARG A 26 -0.18 7.30 0.55
CA ARG A 26 0.10 6.02 1.21
C ARG A 26 0.90 5.09 0.31
N HIS A 27 0.55 5.03 -0.96
CA HIS A 27 1.26 4.24 -1.96
C HIS A 27 2.74 4.68 -2.07
N ARG A 28 2.97 5.98 -2.11
CA ARG A 28 4.32 6.54 -2.14
C ARG A 28 5.10 6.17 -0.88
N LEU A 29 4.47 6.25 0.29
CA LEU A 29 5.11 5.89 1.57
C LEU A 29 5.44 4.40 1.64
N ALA A 30 4.59 3.53 1.09
CA ALA A 30 4.90 2.10 0.99
C ALA A 30 6.14 1.86 0.13
N TYR A 31 6.28 2.62 -0.94
CA TYR A 31 7.47 2.60 -1.79
C TYR A 31 8.70 3.09 -1.03
N ASP A 32 8.57 4.19 -0.27
CA ASP A 32 9.65 4.75 0.54
C ASP A 32 10.13 3.77 1.62
N VAL A 33 9.22 3.00 2.21
CA VAL A 33 9.59 1.99 3.21
C VAL A 33 10.56 0.97 2.62
N VAL A 34 10.25 0.46 1.44
CA VAL A 34 11.10 -0.56 0.81
C VAL A 34 12.43 0.03 0.33
N ARG A 35 12.46 1.31 0.00
CA ARG A 35 13.69 2.00 -0.42
C ARG A 35 14.59 2.37 0.76
N SER A 36 14.00 2.68 1.90
CA SER A 36 14.74 3.17 3.07
C SER A 36 15.39 2.07 3.89
N LYS A 37 14.91 0.84 3.76
CA LYS A 37 15.43 -0.30 4.51
C LYS A 37 16.04 -1.31 3.54
N GLU A 38 17.15 -1.92 3.94
CA GLU A 38 17.60 -3.15 3.30
C GLU A 38 16.64 -4.25 3.69
N VAL A 39 15.43 -4.19 3.16
CA VAL A 39 14.39 -5.16 3.48
C VAL A 39 14.71 -6.44 2.71
N THR A 40 14.99 -7.50 3.45
CA THR A 40 15.05 -8.83 2.87
C THR A 40 13.63 -9.23 2.44
N GLN A 41 13.50 -10.04 1.39
CA GLN A 41 12.20 -10.52 0.92
C GLN A 41 11.35 -11.13 2.04
N LYS A 42 11.99 -11.67 3.07
CA LYS A 42 11.33 -12.31 4.21
C LYS A 42 10.57 -11.30 5.09
N ALA A 43 10.95 -10.02 5.05
CA ALA A 43 10.36 -8.98 5.90
C ALA A 43 9.24 -8.21 5.21
N LEU A 44 8.91 -8.52 3.95
CA LEU A 44 7.90 -7.80 3.19
C LEU A 44 6.49 -8.03 3.67
N ARG A 45 6.19 -9.24 4.12
CA ARG A 45 4.84 -9.55 4.58
C ARG A 45 4.87 -10.05 6.00
N ASP A 46 4.40 -9.21 6.90
CA ASP A 46 4.20 -9.54 8.31
C ASP A 46 2.70 -9.64 8.57
N LEU A 47 2.17 -10.85 8.51
CA LEU A 47 0.73 -11.10 8.66
C LEU A 47 0.23 -10.71 10.04
N GLU A 48 1.04 -10.92 11.07
CA GLU A 48 0.69 -10.56 12.43
C GLU A 48 0.53 -9.04 12.57
N ARG A 49 1.47 -8.28 12.00
CA ARG A 49 1.39 -6.82 11.97
C ARG A 49 0.18 -6.33 11.16
N GLU A 50 -0.11 -6.97 10.02
CA GLU A 50 -1.27 -6.64 9.19
C GLU A 50 -2.58 -6.81 9.98
N GLN A 51 -2.72 -7.91 10.72
CA GLN A 51 -3.89 -8.16 11.57
C GLN A 51 -3.99 -7.14 12.69
N GLN A 52 -2.87 -6.80 13.33
CA GLN A 52 -2.83 -5.80 14.37
C GLN A 52 -3.25 -4.43 13.84
N LEU A 53 -2.78 -4.05 12.66
CA LEU A 53 -3.16 -2.80 12.02
C LEU A 53 -4.67 -2.75 11.75
N LEU A 54 -5.24 -3.82 11.24
CA LEU A 54 -6.69 -3.91 10.98
C LEU A 54 -7.49 -3.74 12.26
N GLN A 55 -7.09 -4.39 13.35
CA GLN A 55 -7.74 -4.25 14.65
C GLN A 55 -7.66 -2.82 15.17
N GLU A 56 -6.50 -2.20 15.06
CA GLU A 56 -6.29 -0.81 15.49
C GLU A 56 -7.18 0.17 14.71
N LEU A 57 -7.34 -0.07 13.40
CA LEU A 57 -8.19 0.76 12.56
C LEU A 57 -9.68 0.64 12.95
N VAL A 58 -10.14 -0.57 13.23
CA VAL A 58 -11.51 -0.80 13.69
C VAL A 58 -11.73 -0.10 15.04
N GLN A 59 -10.81 -0.26 15.98
CA GLN A 59 -10.89 0.37 17.30
C GLN A 59 -10.86 1.90 17.17
N PHE A 60 -10.02 2.43 16.31
CA PHE A 60 -9.98 3.87 16.06
C PHE A 60 -11.32 4.39 15.53
N ALA A 61 -11.90 3.70 14.55
CA ALA A 61 -13.20 4.09 13.98
C ALA A 61 -14.29 4.09 15.07
N GLU A 62 -14.29 3.09 15.94
CA GLU A 62 -15.23 3.01 17.07
C GLU A 62 -15.02 4.16 18.03
N SER A 63 -13.76 4.50 18.35
CA SER A 63 -13.44 5.60 19.27
C SER A 63 -13.90 6.95 18.75
N GLN A 64 -13.96 7.11 17.43
CA GLN A 64 -14.38 8.35 16.76
C GLN A 64 -15.86 8.37 16.44
N ASN A 65 -16.59 7.32 16.77
CA ASN A 65 -18.00 7.14 16.42
C ASN A 65 -18.27 7.21 14.92
N TYR A 66 -17.32 6.75 14.12
CA TYR A 66 -17.55 6.61 12.69
C TYR A 66 -18.53 5.47 12.46
N GLN A 67 -19.55 5.72 11.65
CA GLN A 67 -20.58 4.73 11.37
C GLN A 67 -20.15 3.84 10.22
N LEU A 68 -19.16 3.00 10.49
CA LEU A 68 -18.62 2.03 9.54
C LEU A 68 -18.59 0.66 10.19
N GLU A 69 -19.11 -0.31 9.48
CA GLU A 69 -19.08 -1.70 9.94
C GLU A 69 -17.62 -2.20 10.01
N PRO A 70 -17.23 -2.90 11.09
CA PRO A 70 -15.89 -3.45 11.20
C PRO A 70 -15.45 -4.29 10.00
N GLN A 71 -16.37 -5.07 9.45
CA GLN A 71 -16.08 -5.92 8.30
C GLN A 71 -15.80 -5.10 7.04
N TYR A 72 -16.49 -3.98 6.89
CA TYR A 72 -16.25 -3.06 5.78
C TYR A 72 -14.86 -2.44 5.88
N ILE A 73 -14.49 -1.97 7.07
CA ILE A 73 -13.15 -1.39 7.34
C ILE A 73 -12.07 -2.43 7.00
N THR A 74 -12.25 -3.65 7.50
CA THR A 74 -11.29 -4.74 7.29
C THR A 74 -11.13 -5.04 5.80
N SER A 75 -12.24 -5.16 5.06
CA SER A 75 -12.21 -5.48 3.64
C SER A 75 -11.49 -4.41 2.82
N VAL A 76 -11.80 -3.14 3.08
CA VAL A 76 -11.17 -2.01 2.37
C VAL A 76 -9.68 -1.96 2.66
N PHE A 77 -9.28 -2.05 3.92
CA PHE A 77 -7.88 -1.94 4.31
C PHE A 77 -7.06 -3.17 3.95
N GLN A 78 -7.66 -4.35 3.92
CA GLN A 78 -6.98 -5.53 3.38
C GLN A 78 -6.56 -5.31 1.93
N LYS A 79 -7.44 -4.70 1.13
CA LYS A 79 -7.13 -4.38 -0.27
C LYS A 79 -6.00 -3.36 -0.37
N ILE A 80 -6.03 -2.33 0.47
CA ILE A 80 -5.00 -1.30 0.52
C ILE A 80 -3.65 -1.92 0.94
N ILE A 81 -3.64 -2.78 1.94
CA ILE A 81 -2.44 -3.47 2.42
C ILE A 81 -1.87 -4.39 1.34
N GLU A 82 -2.72 -5.16 0.67
CA GLU A 82 -2.30 -6.03 -0.44
C GLU A 82 -1.63 -5.23 -1.55
N ASP A 83 -2.16 -4.07 -1.91
CA ASP A 83 -1.55 -3.18 -2.88
C ASP A 83 -0.16 -2.71 -2.42
N SER A 84 -0.03 -2.34 -1.15
CA SER A 84 1.26 -1.93 -0.57
C SER A 84 2.30 -3.06 -0.64
N VAL A 85 1.90 -4.28 -0.28
CA VAL A 85 2.77 -5.46 -0.35
C VAL A 85 3.19 -5.72 -1.79
N LEU A 86 2.24 -5.68 -2.72
CA LEU A 86 2.52 -5.90 -4.15
C LEU A 86 3.50 -4.85 -4.69
N THR A 87 3.29 -3.59 -4.35
CA THR A 87 4.18 -2.49 -4.75
C THR A 87 5.61 -2.72 -4.29
N GLN A 88 5.77 -3.14 -3.04
CA GLN A 88 7.07 -3.44 -2.46
C GLN A 88 7.72 -4.66 -3.12
N GLN A 89 6.95 -5.71 -3.38
CA GLN A 89 7.44 -6.92 -4.06
C GLN A 89 7.92 -6.61 -5.48
N VAL A 90 7.15 -5.83 -6.23
CA VAL A 90 7.50 -5.44 -7.60
C VAL A 90 8.80 -4.63 -7.60
N TYR A 91 8.94 -3.68 -6.68
CA TYR A 91 10.16 -2.90 -6.55
C TYR A 91 11.39 -3.78 -6.28
N LEU A 92 11.29 -4.69 -5.32
CA LEU A 92 12.39 -5.59 -4.97
C LEU A 92 12.74 -6.53 -6.11
N GLN A 93 11.74 -7.06 -6.79
CA GLN A 93 11.97 -7.94 -7.93
C GLN A 93 12.72 -7.23 -9.05
N LYS A 94 12.32 -5.99 -9.34
CA LYS A 94 12.99 -5.16 -10.34
C LYS A 94 14.44 -4.91 -9.95
N LYS A 95 14.69 -4.59 -8.69
CA LYS A 95 16.03 -4.34 -8.18
C LYS A 95 16.92 -5.58 -8.24
N LEU A 96 16.37 -6.74 -7.90
CA LEU A 96 17.07 -8.01 -8.01
C LEU A 96 17.41 -8.35 -9.47
N ASN A 97 16.50 -8.09 -10.40
CA ASN A 97 16.73 -8.31 -11.82
C ASN A 97 17.84 -7.40 -12.36
N GLU A 98 17.88 -6.15 -11.95
CA GLU A 98 18.94 -5.21 -12.32
C GLU A 98 20.29 -5.70 -11.82
N GLN A 99 20.40 -6.13 -10.57
CA GLN A 99 21.62 -6.69 -10.00
C GLN A 99 22.04 -7.97 -10.71
N ARG A 100 21.10 -8.81 -11.06
CA ARG A 100 21.37 -10.05 -11.79
C ARG A 100 21.92 -9.77 -13.19
N GLU A 101 21.37 -8.80 -13.88
CA GLU A 101 21.85 -8.40 -15.21
C GLU A 101 23.28 -7.83 -15.13
N GLU A 102 23.56 -6.99 -14.15
CA GLU A 102 24.91 -6.47 -13.91
C GLU A 102 25.90 -7.58 -13.64
N THR A 103 25.55 -8.55 -12.79
CA THR A 103 26.39 -9.69 -12.47
C THR A 103 26.66 -10.54 -13.71
N LEU A 104 25.65 -10.82 -14.51
CA LEU A 104 25.80 -11.56 -15.76
C LEU A 104 26.68 -10.82 -16.77
N HIS A 105 26.51 -9.52 -16.86
CA HIS A 105 27.30 -8.66 -17.75
C HIS A 105 28.78 -8.68 -17.36
N ILE A 106 29.07 -8.52 -16.08
CA ILE A 106 30.43 -8.56 -15.55
C ILE A 106 31.06 -9.94 -15.77
N ALA A 107 30.33 -11.02 -15.51
CA ALA A 107 30.81 -12.37 -15.73
C ALA A 107 31.12 -12.62 -17.19
N PHE A 108 30.29 -12.13 -18.10
CA PHE A 108 30.49 -12.25 -19.53
C PHE A 108 31.75 -11.50 -19.99
N LEU A 109 31.93 -10.26 -19.53
CA LEU A 109 33.11 -9.46 -19.85
C LEU A 109 34.38 -10.10 -19.28
N GLY A 110 34.32 -10.68 -18.09
CA GLY A 110 35.43 -11.37 -17.45
C GLY A 110 35.95 -12.56 -18.22
N LYS A 111 35.08 -13.24 -18.95
CA LYS A 111 35.47 -14.39 -19.77
C LYS A 111 36.20 -14.03 -21.06
N ARG A 112 36.15 -12.77 -21.45
CA ARG A 112 36.80 -12.28 -22.66
C ARG A 112 38.21 -11.75 -22.40
N GLY A 113 38.55 -11.57 -21.18
CA GLY A 113 39.90 -11.14 -20.79
C GLY A 113 40.91 -12.27 -20.79
#